data_1fe640f0ccb030f51a5c6eb636ee9e85
#
_entry.id   1fe640f0ccb030f51a5c6eb636ee9e85
#
_cell.length_a   1.000
_cell.length_b   1.000
_cell.length_c   1.000
_cell.angle_alpha   90.00
_cell.angle_beta   90.00
_cell.angle_gamma   90.00
#
_symmetry.space_group_name_H-M   'P 1'
#
loop_
_entity.id
_entity.type
_entity.pdbx_description
1 polymer ?
#
loop_
_entity_poly.entity_id
_entity_poly.type
_entity_poly.pdbx_seq_one_letter_code
_entity_poly.pdbx_strand_id
1 'polypeptide(L)'
;MSDFNQPVSGNDLARFAGLQTFMRLPDAPTPEGLDVGFIGVPMDIGTSWRSGTRFGPKQLRQESAMIRPYNIQTGAAPFDSLQCADLGDIAINTFNLADSLSIIQKTYEDILKHPFIPMGLGGDHSMTLPILRAMAKKHGPLALVHVDAHADVNDEMFGERETHGTVFRRAYEEGLLVPSKVWQIGLRGTGYTAEDFTEAADWGFNQRLASSLWHKPLDTLGKEVVESIGGHPTYFTYDIDSLDPSFAPGTGTPEIGGLTTMQAMELIRNLRGLNIVGG
;
A
#
# COMPACT_ATOMS: atom_id res chain seq x y z
N MET A 1 25.62 -14.62 14.93
CA MET A 1 24.16 -14.53 14.79
C MET A 1 23.89 -13.11 14.36
N SER A 2 22.93 -12.86 13.49
CA SER A 2 22.55 -11.50 13.11
C SER A 2 22.02 -10.75 14.35
N ASP A 3 22.37 -9.47 14.49
CA ASP A 3 21.84 -8.59 15.54
C ASP A 3 20.39 -8.14 15.21
N PHE A 4 19.91 -8.47 14.03
CA PHE A 4 18.58 -8.14 13.52
C PHE A 4 17.60 -9.31 13.63
N ASN A 5 16.32 -9.01 13.77
CA ASN A 5 15.23 -9.99 13.74
C ASN A 5 15.27 -10.82 12.46
N GLN A 6 15.21 -12.13 12.59
CA GLN A 6 15.21 -13.07 11.47
C GLN A 6 13.86 -13.77 11.34
N PRO A 7 13.38 -14.00 10.10
CA PRO A 7 12.25 -14.91 9.88
C PRO A 7 12.56 -16.31 10.40
N VAL A 8 11.58 -16.96 11.02
CA VAL A 8 11.73 -18.35 11.45
C VAL A 8 12.01 -19.23 10.24
N SER A 9 13.13 -19.97 10.28
CA SER A 9 13.55 -20.85 9.19
C SER A 9 12.54 -21.98 8.94
N GLY A 10 12.28 -22.28 7.67
CA GLY A 10 11.50 -23.47 7.29
C GLY A 10 12.19 -24.80 7.57
N ASN A 11 13.48 -24.78 7.97
CA ASN A 11 14.21 -25.94 8.42
C ASN A 11 14.07 -26.18 9.93
N ASP A 12 13.73 -25.12 10.71
CA ASP A 12 13.55 -25.22 12.15
C ASP A 12 12.10 -25.49 12.53
N LEU A 13 11.16 -24.89 11.76
CA LEU A 13 9.73 -25.08 11.96
C LEU A 13 9.02 -25.11 10.58
N ALA A 14 8.19 -26.11 10.35
CA ALA A 14 7.42 -26.22 9.10
C ALA A 14 6.62 -24.95 8.83
N ARG A 15 6.56 -24.52 7.53
CA ARG A 15 5.96 -23.22 7.13
C ARG A 15 4.48 -23.09 7.45
N PHE A 16 3.77 -24.21 7.56
CA PHE A 16 2.34 -24.26 7.92
C PHE A 16 2.09 -24.33 9.44
N ALA A 17 3.16 -24.28 10.27
CA ALA A 17 3.10 -24.44 11.73
C ALA A 17 3.55 -23.16 12.44
N GLY A 18 3.12 -23.01 13.69
CA GLY A 18 3.46 -21.89 14.57
C GLY A 18 2.57 -20.67 14.35
N LEU A 19 2.94 -19.55 14.97
CA LEU A 19 2.27 -18.27 14.79
C LEU A 19 2.51 -17.76 13.37
N GLN A 20 1.45 -17.40 12.69
CA GLN A 20 1.52 -16.87 11.34
C GLN A 20 1.66 -15.34 11.40
N THR A 21 2.89 -14.86 11.31
CA THR A 21 3.24 -13.46 11.13
C THR A 21 3.71 -13.22 9.69
N PHE A 22 3.74 -11.95 9.27
CA PHE A 22 4.22 -11.60 7.92
C PHE A 22 5.68 -12.05 7.75
N MET A 23 5.92 -12.86 6.71
CA MET A 23 7.22 -13.50 6.42
C MET A 23 7.81 -14.30 7.59
N ARG A 24 7.00 -14.72 8.56
CA ARG A 24 7.42 -15.41 9.79
C ARG A 24 8.38 -14.60 10.66
N LEU A 25 8.28 -13.28 10.58
CA LEU A 25 9.00 -12.35 11.46
C LEU A 25 8.49 -12.44 12.90
N PRO A 26 9.25 -11.98 13.89
CA PRO A 26 8.74 -11.88 15.24
C PRO A 26 7.45 -11.04 15.32
N ASP A 27 6.54 -11.48 16.18
CA ASP A 27 5.42 -10.68 16.66
C ASP A 27 5.91 -9.66 17.68
N ALA A 28 5.56 -8.39 17.51
CA ALA A 28 5.98 -7.32 18.39
C ALA A 28 4.77 -6.47 18.83
N PRO A 29 4.58 -6.23 20.13
CA PRO A 29 3.46 -5.45 20.62
C PRO A 29 3.61 -3.93 20.37
N THR A 30 4.82 -3.47 20.08
CA THR A 30 5.16 -2.06 19.87
C THR A 30 6.23 -1.92 18.80
N PRO A 31 6.31 -0.76 18.09
CA PRO A 31 7.34 -0.52 17.08
C PRO A 31 8.69 -0.05 17.65
N GLU A 32 8.89 -0.12 18.97
CA GLU A 32 10.12 0.34 19.60
C GLU A 32 11.33 -0.43 19.09
N GLY A 33 12.33 0.28 18.61
CA GLY A 33 13.57 -0.29 18.09
C GLY A 33 13.46 -0.93 16.71
N LEU A 34 12.31 -0.80 16.02
CA LEU A 34 12.13 -1.28 14.65
C LEU A 34 12.56 -0.23 13.63
N ASP A 35 13.07 -0.70 12.49
CA ASP A 35 13.21 0.08 11.26
C ASP A 35 11.93 -0.01 10.41
N VAL A 36 11.30 -1.19 10.35
CA VAL A 36 10.07 -1.47 9.59
C VAL A 36 9.10 -2.32 10.41
N GLY A 37 7.84 -1.90 10.47
CA GLY A 37 6.76 -2.66 11.13
C GLY A 37 5.60 -2.95 10.18
N PHE A 38 5.16 -4.22 10.11
CA PHE A 38 4.01 -4.64 9.32
C PHE A 38 2.74 -4.61 10.18
N ILE A 39 1.68 -3.95 9.68
CA ILE A 39 0.45 -3.68 10.43
C ILE A 39 -0.74 -4.11 9.61
N GLY A 40 -1.55 -5.03 10.10
CA GLY A 40 -2.77 -5.43 9.43
C GLY A 40 -3.94 -4.47 9.70
N VAL A 41 -4.71 -4.18 8.65
CA VAL A 41 -5.96 -3.40 8.72
C VAL A 41 -7.07 -4.24 8.09
N PRO A 42 -7.71 -5.14 8.85
CA PRO A 42 -8.68 -6.12 8.33
C PRO A 42 -10.06 -5.49 8.11
N MET A 43 -10.18 -4.60 7.11
CA MET A 43 -11.38 -3.82 6.82
C MET A 43 -11.86 -4.01 5.38
N ASP A 44 -13.18 -4.06 5.16
CA ASP A 44 -13.82 -4.02 3.84
C ASP A 44 -15.23 -3.41 3.86
N ILE A 45 -15.52 -2.61 4.87
CA ILE A 45 -16.81 -1.92 5.00
C ILE A 45 -16.90 -0.62 4.20
N GLY A 46 -15.79 -0.19 3.60
CA GLY A 46 -15.72 0.95 2.68
C GLY A 46 -15.82 0.56 1.19
N THR A 47 -15.93 -0.73 0.86
CA THR A 47 -15.97 -1.23 -0.52
C THR A 47 -17.37 -1.16 -1.14
N SER A 48 -17.44 -0.92 -2.46
CA SER A 48 -18.69 -0.77 -3.21
C SER A 48 -19.16 -2.02 -3.95
N TRP A 49 -18.31 -3.07 -4.09
CA TRP A 49 -18.65 -4.24 -4.88
C TRP A 49 -18.43 -5.56 -4.11
N ARG A 50 -17.28 -6.21 -4.26
CA ARG A 50 -17.03 -7.50 -3.58
C ARG A 50 -16.45 -7.27 -2.20
N SER A 51 -17.01 -7.93 -1.20
CA SER A 51 -16.43 -8.02 0.13
C SER A 51 -15.37 -9.14 0.18
N GLY A 52 -14.55 -9.13 1.25
CA GLY A 52 -13.56 -10.17 1.53
C GLY A 52 -12.15 -9.65 1.72
N THR A 53 -11.85 -8.41 1.35
CA THR A 53 -10.52 -7.81 1.55
C THR A 53 -10.14 -7.67 3.03
N ARG A 54 -11.12 -7.75 3.96
CA ARG A 54 -10.87 -7.88 5.41
C ARG A 54 -10.00 -9.07 5.78
N PHE A 55 -9.93 -10.10 4.92
CA PHE A 55 -9.07 -11.26 5.11
C PHE A 55 -7.66 -11.07 4.50
N GLY A 56 -7.41 -9.95 3.83
CA GLY A 56 -6.14 -9.64 3.18
C GLY A 56 -4.93 -9.76 4.11
N PRO A 57 -4.92 -9.11 5.29
CA PRO A 57 -3.79 -9.21 6.22
C PRO A 57 -3.49 -10.65 6.63
N LYS A 58 -4.52 -11.44 6.93
CA LYS A 58 -4.38 -12.86 7.28
C LYS A 58 -3.82 -13.66 6.11
N GLN A 59 -4.33 -13.45 4.90
CA GLN A 59 -3.88 -14.18 3.71
C GLN A 59 -2.44 -13.83 3.35
N LEU A 60 -2.06 -12.54 3.43
CA LEU A 60 -0.70 -12.09 3.19
C LEU A 60 0.29 -12.72 4.18
N ARG A 61 -0.06 -12.80 5.47
CA ARG A 61 0.76 -13.49 6.47
C ARG A 61 0.94 -14.97 6.14
N GLN A 62 -0.15 -15.64 5.77
CA GLN A 62 -0.13 -17.06 5.43
C GLN A 62 0.76 -17.33 4.22
N GLU A 63 0.56 -16.62 3.11
CA GLU A 63 1.31 -16.86 1.87
C GLU A 63 2.76 -16.37 1.96
N SER A 64 3.02 -15.32 2.73
CA SER A 64 4.38 -14.79 2.93
C SER A 64 5.31 -15.79 3.64
N ALA A 65 4.77 -16.82 4.29
CA ALA A 65 5.57 -17.91 4.86
C ALA A 65 6.43 -18.67 3.84
N MET A 66 6.08 -18.58 2.55
CA MET A 66 6.87 -19.15 1.44
C MET A 66 8.08 -18.30 1.05
N ILE A 67 8.10 -17.01 1.39
CA ILE A 67 9.19 -16.11 1.06
C ILE A 67 10.41 -16.45 1.92
N ARG A 68 11.58 -16.42 1.28
CA ARG A 68 12.88 -16.62 1.94
C ARG A 68 13.61 -15.29 2.10
N PRO A 69 14.49 -15.14 3.11
CA PRO A 69 15.11 -13.84 3.44
C PRO A 69 16.06 -13.29 2.36
N TYR A 70 16.53 -14.12 1.43
CA TYR A 70 17.44 -13.69 0.37
C TYR A 70 16.77 -13.73 -1.00
N ASN A 71 16.82 -12.59 -1.73
CA ASN A 71 16.30 -12.50 -3.10
C ASN A 71 17.44 -12.65 -4.11
N ILE A 72 17.46 -13.76 -4.85
CA ILE A 72 18.52 -14.10 -5.78
C ILE A 72 18.67 -13.11 -6.96
N GLN A 73 17.57 -12.47 -7.40
CA GLN A 73 17.62 -11.56 -8.56
C GLN A 73 18.17 -10.19 -8.20
N THR A 74 17.90 -9.71 -6.98
CA THR A 74 18.31 -8.37 -6.54
C THR A 74 19.50 -8.40 -5.59
N GLY A 75 19.84 -9.57 -5.04
CA GLY A 75 20.84 -9.71 -3.99
C GLY A 75 20.37 -9.15 -2.63
N ALA A 76 19.09 -8.76 -2.51
CA ALA A 76 18.59 -8.17 -1.29
C ALA A 76 18.41 -9.21 -0.18
N ALA A 77 18.90 -8.87 1.02
CA ALA A 77 18.73 -9.59 2.28
C ALA A 77 18.29 -8.58 3.35
N PRO A 78 17.04 -8.10 3.35
CA PRO A 78 16.61 -6.98 4.19
C PRO A 78 16.78 -7.25 5.69
N PHE A 79 16.61 -8.48 6.13
CA PHE A 79 16.73 -8.86 7.54
C PHE A 79 18.17 -8.97 8.06
N ASP A 80 19.18 -8.74 7.21
CA ASP A 80 20.56 -8.59 7.64
C ASP A 80 20.95 -7.15 7.95
N SER A 81 20.04 -6.19 7.66
CA SER A 81 20.31 -4.76 7.77
C SER A 81 19.13 -3.92 8.31
N LEU A 82 17.95 -4.51 8.49
CA LEU A 82 16.75 -3.82 8.97
C LEU A 82 16.12 -4.62 10.11
N GLN A 83 15.77 -3.93 11.19
CA GLN A 83 15.01 -4.50 12.30
C GLN A 83 13.53 -4.51 11.95
N CYS A 84 13.00 -5.69 11.60
CA CYS A 84 11.63 -5.85 11.11
C CYS A 84 10.80 -6.72 12.05
N ALA A 85 9.50 -6.40 12.21
CA ALA A 85 8.56 -7.24 12.95
C ALA A 85 7.12 -7.06 12.43
N ASP A 86 6.25 -8.00 12.77
CA ASP A 86 4.80 -7.90 12.59
C ASP A 86 4.18 -7.30 13.87
N LEU A 87 3.41 -6.24 13.72
CA LEU A 87 2.76 -5.50 14.82
C LEU A 87 1.31 -5.97 15.06
N GLY A 88 0.86 -7.03 14.38
CA GLY A 88 -0.50 -7.53 14.47
C GLY A 88 -1.51 -6.70 13.67
N ASP A 89 -2.77 -6.79 14.08
CA ASP A 89 -3.91 -6.16 13.42
C ASP A 89 -4.50 -5.02 14.24
N ILE A 90 -4.94 -3.95 13.56
CA ILE A 90 -5.73 -2.89 14.17
C ILE A 90 -7.14 -3.41 14.50
N ALA A 91 -7.59 -3.23 15.72
CA ALA A 91 -8.92 -3.63 16.19
C ALA A 91 -9.99 -2.63 15.74
N ILE A 92 -10.41 -2.72 14.47
CA ILE A 92 -11.43 -1.86 13.89
C ILE A 92 -12.85 -2.20 14.38
N ASN A 93 -13.81 -1.28 14.20
CA ASN A 93 -15.23 -1.53 14.39
C ASN A 93 -15.85 -2.00 13.07
N THR A 94 -16.07 -3.30 12.90
CA THR A 94 -16.59 -3.92 11.67
C THR A 94 -18.01 -3.50 11.27
N PHE A 95 -18.69 -2.72 12.08
CA PHE A 95 -20.06 -2.25 11.84
C PHE A 95 -20.17 -0.74 11.63
N ASN A 96 -19.04 -0.02 11.72
CA ASN A 96 -19.05 1.44 11.58
C ASN A 96 -17.77 1.92 10.87
N LEU A 97 -17.93 2.41 9.64
CA LEU A 97 -16.80 2.88 8.82
C LEU A 97 -16.12 4.10 9.46
N ALA A 98 -16.88 5.13 9.85
CA ALA A 98 -16.31 6.36 10.41
C ALA A 98 -15.53 6.10 11.71
N ASP A 99 -16.05 5.23 12.57
CA ASP A 99 -15.36 4.82 13.80
C ASP A 99 -14.07 4.04 13.46
N SER A 100 -14.12 3.12 12.50
CA SER A 100 -12.94 2.39 12.02
C SER A 100 -11.86 3.31 11.47
N LEU A 101 -12.22 4.29 10.64
CA LEU A 101 -11.26 5.28 10.12
C LEU A 101 -10.62 6.09 11.25
N SER A 102 -11.42 6.50 12.26
CA SER A 102 -10.92 7.19 13.45
C SER A 102 -9.95 6.32 14.27
N ILE A 103 -10.27 5.04 14.46
CA ILE A 103 -9.41 4.08 15.15
C ILE A 103 -8.08 3.91 14.40
N ILE A 104 -8.12 3.75 13.08
CA ILE A 104 -6.90 3.62 12.25
C ILE A 104 -6.03 4.86 12.39
N GLN A 105 -6.61 6.06 12.22
CA GLN A 105 -5.87 7.32 12.33
C GLN A 105 -5.19 7.43 13.70
N LYS A 106 -5.94 7.22 14.78
CA LYS A 106 -5.40 7.30 16.15
C LYS A 106 -4.29 6.29 16.40
N THR A 107 -4.47 5.05 15.93
CA THR A 107 -3.45 4.01 16.07
C THR A 107 -2.16 4.41 15.35
N TYR A 108 -2.27 4.90 14.11
CA TYR A 108 -1.08 5.37 13.38
C TYR A 108 -0.45 6.61 14.04
N GLU A 109 -1.23 7.57 14.54
CA GLU A 109 -0.69 8.70 15.30
C GLU A 109 0.07 8.26 16.56
N ASP A 110 -0.38 7.18 17.22
CA ASP A 110 0.27 6.66 18.42
C ASP A 110 1.57 5.93 18.08
N ILE A 111 1.56 5.01 17.11
CA ILE A 111 2.77 4.25 16.73
C ILE A 111 3.82 5.12 16.05
N LEU A 112 3.41 6.14 15.31
CA LEU A 112 4.31 7.09 14.63
C LEU A 112 5.08 8.01 15.59
N LYS A 113 4.85 7.96 16.90
CA LYS A 113 5.73 8.56 17.91
C LYS A 113 7.12 7.90 17.92
N HIS A 114 7.21 6.67 17.42
CA HIS A 114 8.47 5.96 17.22
C HIS A 114 9.06 6.23 15.82
N PRO A 115 10.39 6.18 15.67
CA PRO A 115 11.07 6.40 14.40
C PRO A 115 11.18 5.09 13.58
N PHE A 116 10.11 4.67 12.90
CA PHE A 116 10.09 3.48 12.05
C PHE A 116 9.24 3.73 10.80
N ILE A 117 9.31 2.84 9.82
CA ILE A 117 8.52 2.85 8.60
C ILE A 117 7.35 1.87 8.76
N PRO A 118 6.08 2.34 8.85
CA PRO A 118 4.92 1.48 8.87
C PRO A 118 4.60 0.94 7.47
N MET A 119 4.34 -0.37 7.38
CA MET A 119 3.86 -1.05 6.18
C MET A 119 2.49 -1.65 6.46
N GLY A 120 1.45 -1.02 5.92
CA GLY A 120 0.06 -1.44 6.08
C GLY A 120 -0.27 -2.65 5.21
N LEU A 121 -0.91 -3.66 5.79
CA LEU A 121 -1.47 -4.81 5.09
C LEU A 121 -2.99 -4.65 5.10
N GLY A 122 -3.58 -4.25 3.98
CA GLY A 122 -4.99 -3.94 3.88
C GLY A 122 -5.87 -5.15 3.55
N GLY A 123 -7.04 -4.92 3.56
CA GLY A 123 -8.28 -4.23 3.57
C GLY A 123 -8.58 -3.40 2.33
N ASP A 124 -9.75 -2.80 2.34
CA ASP A 124 -10.13 -1.86 1.28
C ASP A 124 -9.37 -0.52 1.37
N HIS A 125 -9.33 0.21 0.25
CA HIS A 125 -8.48 1.40 0.13
C HIS A 125 -8.89 2.58 1.04
N SER A 126 -10.11 2.59 1.62
CA SER A 126 -10.55 3.63 2.56
C SER A 126 -9.63 3.73 3.79
N MET A 127 -8.91 2.65 4.14
CA MET A 127 -7.92 2.65 5.20
C MET A 127 -6.79 3.67 4.99
N THR A 128 -6.49 4.01 3.74
CA THR A 128 -5.33 4.84 3.40
C THR A 128 -5.53 6.31 3.77
N LEU A 129 -6.76 6.84 3.73
CA LEU A 129 -7.02 8.23 4.12
C LEU A 129 -6.61 8.54 5.58
N PRO A 130 -7.08 7.81 6.60
CA PRO A 130 -6.66 8.05 7.98
C PRO A 130 -5.16 7.82 8.21
N ILE A 131 -4.53 6.90 7.46
CA ILE A 131 -3.09 6.70 7.49
C ILE A 131 -2.37 7.93 6.94
N LEU A 132 -2.78 8.46 5.79
CA LEU A 132 -2.20 9.68 5.20
C LEU A 132 -2.35 10.90 6.14
N ARG A 133 -3.49 11.03 6.84
CA ARG A 133 -3.68 12.08 7.86
C ARG A 133 -2.62 12.00 8.97
N ALA A 134 -2.38 10.80 9.50
CA ALA A 134 -1.37 10.58 10.52
C ALA A 134 0.07 10.78 9.98
N MET A 135 0.36 10.27 8.78
CA MET A 135 1.65 10.41 8.12
C MET A 135 1.98 11.86 7.79
N ALA A 136 1.03 12.60 7.20
CA ALA A 136 1.21 14.02 6.87
C ALA A 136 1.37 14.89 8.12
N LYS A 137 0.74 14.54 9.24
CA LYS A 137 0.95 15.20 10.52
C LYS A 137 2.41 15.09 11.01
N LYS A 138 3.07 13.96 10.73
CA LYS A 138 4.47 13.71 11.11
C LYS A 138 5.47 14.28 10.11
N HIS A 139 5.23 14.16 8.82
CA HIS A 139 6.20 14.40 7.75
C HIS A 139 5.92 15.66 6.92
N GLY A 140 4.77 16.32 7.14
CA GLY A 140 4.23 17.34 6.23
C GLY A 140 3.53 16.69 5.02
N PRO A 141 3.04 17.48 4.04
CA PRO A 141 2.45 16.96 2.83
C PRO A 141 3.37 15.97 2.12
N LEU A 142 2.83 14.85 1.67
CA LEU A 142 3.58 13.70 1.15
C LEU A 142 3.64 13.71 -0.38
N ALA A 143 4.70 13.13 -0.94
CA ALA A 143 4.63 12.54 -2.26
C ALA A 143 3.88 11.21 -2.18
N LEU A 144 3.25 10.81 -3.28
CA LEU A 144 2.49 9.57 -3.36
C LEU A 144 2.89 8.78 -4.61
N VAL A 145 3.16 7.50 -4.44
CA VAL A 145 3.13 6.53 -5.55
C VAL A 145 1.96 5.60 -5.30
N HIS A 146 0.95 5.69 -6.15
CA HIS A 146 -0.29 4.93 -6.12
C HIS A 146 -0.35 4.02 -7.35
N VAL A 147 -0.26 2.72 -7.12
CA VAL A 147 -0.35 1.70 -8.18
C VAL A 147 -1.69 1.00 -8.04
N ASP A 148 -2.56 1.16 -9.04
CA ASP A 148 -3.97 0.80 -8.93
C ASP A 148 -4.63 0.72 -10.33
N ALA A 149 -5.74 0.02 -10.44
CA ALA A 149 -6.63 0.13 -11.59
C ALA A 149 -7.42 1.46 -11.59
N HIS A 150 -7.71 1.99 -10.40
CA HIS A 150 -8.61 3.12 -10.16
C HIS A 150 -7.84 4.35 -9.67
N ALA A 151 -8.40 5.53 -9.91
CA ALA A 151 -7.79 6.77 -9.42
C ALA A 151 -8.20 7.10 -7.97
N ASP A 152 -9.32 6.57 -7.49
CA ASP A 152 -9.91 6.78 -6.15
C ASP A 152 -10.09 8.27 -5.80
N VAL A 153 -10.59 9.03 -6.78
CA VAL A 153 -10.77 10.48 -6.69
C VAL A 153 -12.23 10.93 -6.83
N ASN A 154 -13.19 10.00 -6.70
CA ASN A 154 -14.61 10.36 -6.70
C ASN A 154 -14.90 11.35 -5.57
N ASP A 155 -15.85 12.27 -5.78
CA ASP A 155 -16.26 13.20 -4.73
C ASP A 155 -17.07 12.47 -3.65
N GLU A 156 -17.99 11.63 -4.07
CA GLU A 156 -18.79 10.79 -3.17
C GLU A 156 -19.17 9.47 -3.85
N MET A 157 -19.52 8.49 -3.05
CA MET A 157 -20.12 7.24 -3.50
C MET A 157 -21.33 6.94 -2.61
N PHE A 158 -22.52 6.80 -3.22
CA PHE A 158 -23.79 6.63 -2.48
C PHE A 158 -24.08 7.73 -1.44
N GLY A 159 -23.59 8.95 -1.67
CA GLY A 159 -23.71 10.08 -0.75
C GLY A 159 -22.65 10.11 0.36
N GLU A 160 -21.73 9.15 0.37
CA GLU A 160 -20.65 9.06 1.37
C GLU A 160 -19.32 9.59 0.78
N ARG A 161 -18.67 10.45 1.54
CA ARG A 161 -17.44 11.12 1.13
C ARG A 161 -16.16 10.39 1.52
N GLU A 162 -16.24 9.44 2.42
CA GLU A 162 -15.09 8.64 2.89
C GLU A 162 -15.35 7.16 2.59
N THR A 163 -14.97 6.73 1.37
CA THR A 163 -15.08 5.35 0.88
C THR A 163 -13.79 4.94 0.19
N HIS A 164 -13.69 3.69 -0.27
CA HIS A 164 -12.49 3.22 -0.98
C HIS A 164 -12.17 4.05 -2.24
N GLY A 165 -13.18 4.51 -2.97
CA GLY A 165 -13.00 5.26 -4.23
C GLY A 165 -12.89 6.78 -4.08
N THR A 166 -12.79 7.34 -2.85
CA THR A 166 -12.75 8.79 -2.61
C THR A 166 -11.47 9.27 -1.92
N VAL A 167 -10.58 8.35 -1.59
CA VAL A 167 -9.42 8.53 -0.71
C VAL A 167 -8.52 9.68 -1.15
N PHE A 168 -8.10 9.69 -2.40
CA PHE A 168 -7.08 10.65 -2.85
C PHE A 168 -7.66 12.02 -3.18
N ARG A 169 -8.97 12.11 -3.44
CA ARG A 169 -9.64 13.40 -3.45
C ARG A 169 -9.66 14.05 -2.06
N ARG A 170 -10.06 13.29 -1.05
CA ARG A 170 -10.01 13.78 0.35
C ARG A 170 -8.59 14.17 0.75
N ALA A 171 -7.60 13.32 0.43
CA ALA A 171 -6.20 13.62 0.71
C ALA A 171 -5.71 14.90 0.01
N TYR A 172 -6.14 15.15 -1.22
CA TYR A 172 -5.86 16.39 -1.96
C TYR A 172 -6.52 17.61 -1.30
N GLU A 173 -7.82 17.54 -1.04
CA GLU A 173 -8.60 18.62 -0.43
C GLU A 173 -8.09 19.02 0.96
N GLU A 174 -7.63 18.05 1.74
CA GLU A 174 -7.05 18.25 3.07
C GLU A 174 -5.58 18.73 3.03
N GLY A 175 -4.97 18.83 1.84
CA GLY A 175 -3.57 19.27 1.69
C GLY A 175 -2.56 18.25 2.23
N LEU A 176 -2.90 16.96 2.26
CA LEU A 176 -2.03 15.89 2.75
C LEU A 176 -0.97 15.48 1.73
N LEU A 177 -1.15 15.88 0.47
CA LEU A 177 -0.30 15.49 -0.65
C LEU A 177 0.30 16.73 -1.33
N VAL A 178 1.45 16.55 -1.96
CA VAL A 178 2.04 17.52 -2.89
C VAL A 178 1.60 17.13 -4.30
N PRO A 179 0.62 17.81 -4.94
CA PRO A 179 -0.02 17.33 -6.16
C PRO A 179 0.95 16.96 -7.29
N SER A 180 1.95 17.81 -7.55
CA SER A 180 2.95 17.56 -8.61
C SER A 180 3.86 16.35 -8.34
N LYS A 181 3.81 15.77 -7.13
CA LYS A 181 4.56 14.59 -6.69
C LYS A 181 3.67 13.38 -6.45
N VAL A 182 2.42 13.43 -6.90
CA VAL A 182 1.51 12.28 -6.91
C VAL A 182 1.65 11.55 -8.24
N TRP A 183 1.86 10.25 -8.18
CA TRP A 183 1.90 9.35 -9.32
C TRP A 183 0.86 8.26 -9.17
N GLN A 184 -0.10 8.20 -10.11
CA GLN A 184 -1.11 7.16 -10.24
C GLN A 184 -0.80 6.29 -11.43
N ILE A 185 -0.52 5.00 -11.23
CA ILE A 185 0.05 4.11 -12.23
C ILE A 185 -0.80 2.84 -12.36
N GLY A 186 -1.24 2.54 -13.57
CA GLY A 186 -2.02 1.34 -13.87
C GLY A 186 -3.50 1.60 -14.15
N LEU A 187 -3.91 2.87 -14.19
CA LEU A 187 -5.29 3.30 -14.35
C LEU A 187 -5.92 2.71 -15.62
N ARG A 188 -7.14 2.22 -15.50
CA ARG A 188 -7.90 1.63 -16.60
C ARG A 188 -9.38 1.48 -16.25
N GLY A 189 -10.12 0.75 -17.07
CA GLY A 189 -11.54 0.52 -16.89
C GLY A 189 -12.40 1.59 -17.57
N THR A 190 -13.60 1.75 -17.07
CA THR A 190 -14.61 2.70 -17.59
C THR A 190 -15.05 3.65 -16.48
N GLY A 191 -15.34 4.91 -16.82
CA GLY A 191 -15.91 5.90 -15.92
C GLY A 191 -17.36 6.21 -16.28
N TYR A 192 -18.00 7.00 -15.46
CA TYR A 192 -19.33 7.55 -15.74
C TYR A 192 -19.22 8.71 -16.72
N THR A 193 -18.13 9.49 -16.65
CA THR A 193 -17.87 10.64 -17.51
C THR A 193 -16.38 10.73 -17.87
N ALA A 194 -16.02 11.63 -18.78
CA ALA A 194 -14.62 11.87 -19.13
C ALA A 194 -13.84 12.53 -17.98
N GLU A 195 -14.52 13.31 -17.17
CA GLU A 195 -13.96 14.02 -16.02
C GLU A 195 -13.39 13.07 -14.98
N ASP A 196 -13.94 11.86 -14.83
CA ASP A 196 -13.43 10.81 -13.93
C ASP A 196 -11.94 10.49 -14.20
N PHE A 197 -11.47 10.76 -15.43
CA PHE A 197 -10.10 10.48 -15.86
C PHE A 197 -9.22 11.71 -16.00
N THR A 198 -9.77 12.93 -15.93
CA THR A 198 -9.03 14.17 -16.18
C THR A 198 -8.89 15.04 -14.94
N GLU A 199 -9.83 14.98 -14.02
CA GLU A 199 -9.91 15.88 -12.88
C GLU A 199 -8.62 15.82 -11.99
N ALA A 200 -8.10 14.63 -11.71
CA ALA A 200 -6.88 14.48 -10.92
C ALA A 200 -5.64 15.03 -11.64
N ALA A 201 -5.60 14.96 -12.98
CA ALA A 201 -4.54 15.58 -13.75
C ALA A 201 -4.61 17.12 -13.69
N ASP A 202 -5.81 17.69 -13.66
CA ASP A 202 -6.01 19.15 -13.49
C ASP A 202 -5.53 19.63 -12.11
N TRP A 203 -5.55 18.77 -11.09
CA TRP A 203 -4.94 19.07 -9.79
C TRP A 203 -3.40 18.98 -9.79
N GLY A 204 -2.81 18.46 -10.86
CA GLY A 204 -1.38 18.28 -11.03
C GLY A 204 -0.88 16.86 -10.73
N PHE A 205 -1.78 15.86 -10.62
CA PHE A 205 -1.37 14.47 -10.46
C PHE A 205 -0.80 13.91 -11.77
N ASN A 206 0.25 13.11 -11.68
CA ASN A 206 0.85 12.42 -12.81
C ASN A 206 0.15 11.06 -12.98
N GLN A 207 -0.55 10.88 -14.07
CA GLN A 207 -1.30 9.65 -14.33
C GLN A 207 -0.67 8.83 -15.47
N ARG A 208 -0.66 7.51 -15.31
CA ARG A 208 -0.21 6.54 -16.32
C ARG A 208 -1.24 5.43 -16.48
N LEU A 209 -1.87 5.39 -17.65
CA LEU A 209 -2.82 4.33 -17.99
C LEU A 209 -2.09 3.00 -18.18
N ALA A 210 -2.71 1.89 -17.78
CA ALA A 210 -2.17 0.54 -17.96
C ALA A 210 -1.83 0.25 -19.43
N SER A 211 -2.69 0.69 -20.37
CA SER A 211 -2.46 0.52 -21.81
C SER A 211 -1.18 1.19 -22.33
N SER A 212 -0.73 2.27 -21.69
CA SER A 212 0.53 2.92 -22.02
C SER A 212 1.77 2.13 -21.59
N LEU A 213 1.58 1.14 -20.72
CA LEU A 213 2.62 0.31 -20.11
C LEU A 213 2.71 -1.09 -20.73
N TRP A 214 1.72 -1.47 -21.56
CA TRP A 214 1.73 -2.78 -22.19
C TRP A 214 2.94 -2.97 -23.10
N HIS A 215 3.56 -4.16 -23.00
CA HIS A 215 4.69 -4.57 -23.83
C HIS A 215 5.92 -3.65 -23.79
N LYS A 216 6.06 -2.86 -22.72
CA LYS A 216 7.19 -1.95 -22.52
C LYS A 216 7.93 -2.28 -21.23
N PRO A 217 9.27 -2.11 -21.18
CA PRO A 217 10.03 -2.04 -19.94
C PRO A 217 9.56 -0.83 -19.09
N LEU A 218 9.56 -0.98 -17.78
CA LEU A 218 9.11 0.06 -16.84
C LEU A 218 10.27 0.83 -16.18
N ASP A 219 11.50 0.58 -16.61
CA ASP A 219 12.69 1.26 -16.08
C ASP A 219 12.68 2.78 -16.33
N THR A 220 12.21 3.20 -17.50
CA THR A 220 12.05 4.63 -17.84
C THR A 220 11.02 5.28 -16.96
N LEU A 221 9.86 4.64 -16.75
CA LEU A 221 8.82 5.16 -15.85
C LEU A 221 9.34 5.25 -14.41
N GLY A 222 10.02 4.21 -13.92
CA GLY A 222 10.58 4.24 -12.56
C GLY A 222 11.57 5.38 -12.35
N LYS A 223 12.45 5.66 -13.33
CA LYS A 223 13.37 6.81 -13.30
C LYS A 223 12.61 8.14 -13.28
N GLU A 224 11.62 8.30 -14.15
CA GLU A 224 10.77 9.51 -14.22
C GLU A 224 10.10 9.78 -12.85
N VAL A 225 9.54 8.75 -12.22
CA VAL A 225 8.94 8.85 -10.89
C VAL A 225 9.96 9.29 -9.85
N VAL A 226 11.12 8.62 -9.80
CA VAL A 226 12.16 8.91 -8.81
C VAL A 226 12.73 10.33 -9.00
N GLU A 227 12.98 10.75 -10.23
CA GLU A 227 13.48 12.09 -10.54
C GLU A 227 12.46 13.19 -10.18
N SER A 228 11.19 12.97 -10.50
CA SER A 228 10.09 13.90 -10.22
C SER A 228 9.85 14.08 -8.71
N ILE A 229 9.86 12.99 -7.96
CA ILE A 229 9.64 13.02 -6.50
C ILE A 229 10.89 13.52 -5.78
N GLY A 230 12.06 13.08 -6.20
CA GLY A 230 13.33 13.41 -5.53
C GLY A 230 13.37 12.84 -4.11
N GLY A 231 13.99 13.58 -3.18
CA GLY A 231 14.12 13.19 -1.78
C GLY A 231 12.89 13.47 -0.90
N HIS A 232 11.73 13.78 -1.49
CA HIS A 232 10.54 14.14 -0.72
C HIS A 232 9.98 12.92 0.05
N PRO A 233 9.47 13.08 1.29
CA PRO A 233 8.81 11.98 2.02
C PRO A 233 7.68 11.38 1.19
N THR A 234 7.78 10.09 0.91
CA THR A 234 6.89 9.39 -0.04
C THR A 234 6.10 8.30 0.67
N TYR A 235 4.78 8.32 0.49
CA TYR A 235 3.92 7.18 0.82
C TYR A 235 3.73 6.32 -0.43
N PHE A 236 3.92 5.01 -0.28
CA PHE A 236 3.73 4.05 -1.36
C PHE A 236 2.48 3.22 -1.10
N THR A 237 1.49 3.24 -1.97
CA THR A 237 0.31 2.39 -1.88
C THR A 237 0.15 1.53 -3.12
N TYR A 238 -0.13 0.27 -2.90
CA TYR A 238 -0.27 -0.73 -3.96
C TYR A 238 -1.60 -1.45 -3.82
N ASP A 239 -2.56 -1.16 -4.70
CA ASP A 239 -3.76 -1.97 -4.81
C ASP A 239 -3.49 -3.19 -5.68
N ILE A 240 -3.93 -4.35 -5.20
CA ILE A 240 -3.70 -5.61 -5.91
C ILE A 240 -4.48 -5.70 -7.23
N ASP A 241 -5.54 -4.91 -7.39
CA ASP A 241 -6.30 -4.85 -8.62
C ASP A 241 -5.58 -4.09 -9.75
N SER A 242 -4.44 -3.43 -9.46
CA SER A 242 -3.49 -2.97 -10.48
C SER A 242 -3.02 -4.11 -11.37
N LEU A 243 -2.95 -5.33 -10.84
CA LEU A 243 -2.69 -6.55 -11.61
C LEU A 243 -3.92 -6.95 -12.43
N ASP A 244 -3.67 -7.57 -13.58
CA ASP A 244 -4.75 -8.21 -14.33
C ASP A 244 -5.41 -9.32 -13.50
N PRO A 245 -6.76 -9.48 -13.55
CA PRO A 245 -7.49 -10.50 -12.80
C PRO A 245 -7.04 -11.94 -13.06
N SER A 246 -6.32 -12.20 -14.16
CA SER A 246 -5.69 -13.50 -14.39
C SER A 246 -4.57 -13.83 -13.39
N PHE A 247 -4.00 -12.81 -12.74
CA PHE A 247 -2.99 -12.97 -11.68
C PHE A 247 -3.56 -12.72 -10.28
N ALA A 248 -4.53 -11.81 -10.15
CA ALA A 248 -5.11 -11.41 -8.87
C ALA A 248 -6.64 -11.31 -8.93
N PRO A 249 -7.36 -12.43 -9.03
CA PRO A 249 -8.83 -12.42 -9.13
C PRO A 249 -9.54 -12.10 -7.81
N GLY A 250 -8.84 -12.17 -6.67
CA GLY A 250 -9.41 -12.07 -5.32
C GLY A 250 -9.44 -10.65 -4.76
N THR A 251 -9.80 -9.67 -5.59
CA THR A 251 -9.96 -8.27 -5.17
C THR A 251 -11.41 -7.81 -5.23
N GLY A 252 -11.70 -6.64 -4.64
CA GLY A 252 -13.03 -6.06 -4.57
C GLY A 252 -13.56 -5.60 -5.92
N THR A 253 -12.75 -4.91 -6.69
CA THR A 253 -13.11 -4.22 -7.93
C THR A 253 -12.11 -4.55 -9.06
N PRO A 254 -12.08 -5.82 -9.54
CA PRO A 254 -11.13 -6.24 -10.57
C PRO A 254 -11.43 -5.60 -11.92
N GLU A 255 -10.38 -5.14 -12.61
CA GLU A 255 -10.42 -4.61 -13.97
C GLU A 255 -9.49 -5.40 -14.88
N ILE A 256 -9.94 -5.71 -16.12
CA ILE A 256 -9.13 -6.42 -17.11
C ILE A 256 -8.07 -5.51 -17.74
N GLY A 257 -7.03 -6.11 -18.35
CA GLY A 257 -5.97 -5.35 -19.04
C GLY A 257 -4.97 -4.72 -18.08
N GLY A 258 -4.81 -5.29 -16.87
CA GLY A 258 -3.89 -4.84 -15.85
C GLY A 258 -2.43 -5.21 -16.07
N LEU A 259 -1.62 -4.90 -15.08
CA LEU A 259 -0.20 -5.25 -15.07
C LEU A 259 -0.03 -6.76 -14.88
N THR A 260 1.01 -7.30 -15.50
CA THR A 260 1.51 -8.63 -15.14
C THR A 260 2.30 -8.56 -13.84
N THR A 261 2.46 -9.68 -13.15
CA THR A 261 3.31 -9.76 -11.95
C THR A 261 4.75 -9.38 -12.24
N MET A 262 5.26 -9.64 -13.45
CA MET A 262 6.60 -9.23 -13.86
C MET A 262 6.73 -7.71 -13.97
N GLN A 263 5.74 -7.05 -14.58
CA GLN A 263 5.71 -5.57 -14.67
C GLN A 263 5.60 -4.93 -13.29
N ALA A 264 4.77 -5.48 -12.42
CA ALA A 264 4.65 -5.00 -11.04
C ALA A 264 5.98 -5.08 -10.27
N MET A 265 6.67 -6.23 -10.37
CA MET A 265 8.00 -6.39 -9.75
C MET A 265 9.04 -5.44 -10.35
N GLU A 266 9.02 -5.24 -11.68
CA GLU A 266 9.91 -4.32 -12.36
C GLU A 266 9.66 -2.88 -11.91
N LEU A 267 8.39 -2.44 -11.87
CA LEU A 267 8.01 -1.12 -11.39
C LEU A 267 8.53 -0.87 -9.97
N ILE A 268 8.19 -1.74 -9.03
CA ILE A 268 8.60 -1.60 -7.61
C ILE A 268 10.13 -1.51 -7.49
N ARG A 269 10.88 -2.35 -8.22
CA ARG A 269 12.35 -2.35 -8.19
C ARG A 269 12.96 -1.06 -8.75
N ASN A 270 12.32 -0.45 -9.73
CA ASN A 270 12.77 0.80 -10.36
C ASN A 270 12.40 2.05 -9.53
N LEU A 271 11.62 1.91 -8.46
CA LEU A 271 11.35 2.98 -7.48
C LEU A 271 12.45 3.10 -6.42
N ARG A 272 13.54 2.34 -6.54
CA ARG A 272 14.69 2.45 -5.62
C ARG A 272 15.26 3.87 -5.64
N GLY A 273 15.47 4.43 -4.46
CA GLY A 273 15.98 5.79 -4.27
C GLY A 273 14.91 6.77 -3.78
N LEU A 274 13.64 6.41 -3.79
CA LEU A 274 12.61 7.18 -3.10
C LEU A 274 12.82 7.16 -1.58
N ASN A 275 12.52 8.29 -0.93
CA ASN A 275 12.45 8.39 0.52
C ASN A 275 11.10 7.87 1.01
N ILE A 276 10.92 6.53 1.03
CA ILE A 276 9.68 5.90 1.49
C ILE A 276 9.61 6.02 3.00
N VAL A 277 8.57 6.68 3.49
CA VAL A 277 8.30 6.89 4.93
C VAL A 277 7.14 6.05 5.44
N GLY A 278 6.42 5.36 4.54
CA GLY A 278 5.33 4.44 4.85
C GLY A 278 4.69 3.86 3.60
N GLY A 279 3.90 2.82 3.75
CA GLY A 279 3.19 2.18 2.64
C GLY A 279 2.08 1.25 3.12
#